data_b863b56b2d690996e71642d38f8eb454
#
_entry.id   b863b56b2d690996e71642d38f8eb454
#
_cell.length_a   1.000
_cell.length_b   1.000
_cell.length_c   1.000
_cell.angle_alpha   90.00
_cell.angle_beta   90.00
_cell.angle_gamma   90.00
#
_symmetry.space_group_name_H-M   'P 1'
#
loop_
_entity.id
_entity.type
_entity.pdbx_description
1 polymer ?
#
loop_
_entity_poly.entity_id
_entity_poly.type
_entity_poly.pdbx_seq_one_letter_code
_entity_poly.pdbx_strand_id
1 'polypeptide(L)'
;GELGALYKKESTTFKVWSPHAEEMSLLLYNNPHRTYNQEGKEVPELAAYKVVKLTRGEKGVFHATVEGDLHGKFYVFESAVNGVKERFVDPYAKSVGPNGERGMIVDFSRLNPQGWTYNTRPDTIKKYTDYILYETHIKDLTTHTTWNGPSEKRGTFLGLTVSNTTFTKGGITVKTGLDHISELGVNAVHLLPVMDSDTTDETKINVKEYMKQNGYNWGYMTKNFNALEGAYSTNPFSGELKINEFKELVMAFHEKGIRVVLDVVYNHTYQTEGSHFQIMAPGYFYRRNDDGSYSNGSGTGNETASEMFMFRKFMIDSILFWAKEYNISGFRFDLMGILDIETI
;
A
#
# COMPACT_ATOMS: atom_id res chain seq x y z
N GLY A 1 -0.12 22.03 3.12
CA GLY A 1 0.99 21.45 3.86
C GLY A 1 0.90 19.93 3.90
N GLU A 2 1.90 19.26 4.46
CA GLU A 2 1.94 17.80 4.60
C GLU A 2 0.88 17.30 5.59
N LEU A 3 0.31 16.13 5.30
CA LEU A 3 -0.64 15.39 6.16
C LEU A 3 -0.04 14.02 6.51
N GLY A 4 -0.62 13.36 7.50
CA GLY A 4 -0.18 12.06 8.00
C GLY A 4 0.69 12.13 9.24
N ALA A 5 1.39 11.04 9.54
CA ALA A 5 2.37 10.94 10.60
C ALA A 5 3.74 11.43 10.12
N LEU A 6 4.13 12.63 10.51
CA LEU A 6 5.39 13.28 10.15
C LEU A 6 6.44 12.93 11.20
N TYR A 7 7.12 11.82 10.97
CA TYR A 7 8.09 11.26 11.92
C TYR A 7 9.39 12.05 11.98
N LYS A 8 9.87 12.23 13.20
CA LYS A 8 11.26 12.53 13.57
C LYS A 8 11.64 11.65 14.75
N LYS A 9 12.92 11.39 14.96
CA LYS A 9 13.40 10.53 16.06
C LYS A 9 12.95 11.02 17.44
N GLU A 10 12.91 12.33 17.62
CA GLU A 10 12.56 12.95 18.90
C GLU A 10 11.06 13.11 19.12
N SER A 11 10.29 13.18 18.02
CA SER A 11 8.84 13.40 18.10
C SER A 11 8.17 13.09 16.75
N THR A 12 6.88 12.76 16.78
CA THR A 12 6.06 12.63 15.57
C THR A 12 4.93 13.64 15.61
N THR A 13 4.77 14.41 14.55
CA THR A 13 3.62 15.31 14.37
C THR A 13 2.59 14.63 13.49
N PHE A 14 1.37 14.48 14.01
CA PHE A 14 0.23 13.94 13.30
C PHE A 14 -0.63 15.07 12.76
N LYS A 15 -1.01 15.00 11.49
CA LYS A 15 -1.90 15.97 10.85
C LYS A 15 -2.94 15.24 10.02
N VAL A 16 -4.21 15.53 10.28
CA VAL A 16 -5.34 14.96 9.55
C VAL A 16 -6.34 16.04 9.17
N TRP A 17 -6.80 15.98 7.92
CA TRP A 17 -7.84 16.90 7.44
C TRP A 17 -9.21 16.26 7.62
N SER A 18 -10.03 16.89 8.47
CA SER A 18 -11.39 16.43 8.75
C SER A 18 -12.27 17.64 9.05
N PRO A 19 -12.79 18.32 8.00
CA PRO A 19 -13.42 19.62 8.14
C PRO A 19 -14.71 19.59 8.96
N HIS A 20 -15.41 18.46 8.98
CA HIS A 20 -16.69 18.27 9.66
C HIS A 20 -16.56 17.72 11.08
N ALA A 21 -15.38 17.25 11.48
CA ALA A 21 -15.18 16.74 12.82
C ALA A 21 -15.26 17.85 13.88
N GLU A 22 -15.98 17.58 14.95
CA GLU A 22 -16.06 18.42 16.16
C GLU A 22 -14.84 18.17 17.06
N GLU A 23 -14.44 16.91 17.15
CA GLU A 23 -13.28 16.44 17.91
C GLU A 23 -12.50 15.40 17.11
N MET A 24 -11.20 15.33 17.36
CA MET A 24 -10.30 14.35 16.80
C MET A 24 -9.36 13.83 17.88
N SER A 25 -9.22 12.51 17.98
CA SER A 25 -8.27 11.86 18.86
C SER A 25 -7.35 10.93 18.07
N LEU A 26 -6.10 10.84 18.50
CA LEU A 26 -5.11 9.87 18.05
C LEU A 26 -5.04 8.75 19.09
N LEU A 27 -5.16 7.51 18.65
CA LEU A 27 -5.01 6.32 19.47
C LEU A 27 -3.72 5.61 19.06
N LEU A 28 -2.80 5.40 20.00
CA LEU A 28 -1.51 4.76 19.79
C LEU A 28 -1.47 3.36 20.38
N TYR A 29 -0.90 2.41 19.61
CA TYR A 29 -0.84 0.99 19.94
C TYR A 29 0.58 0.44 19.79
N ASN A 30 0.90 -0.61 20.57
CA ASN A 30 2.13 -1.37 20.40
C ASN A 30 2.00 -2.49 19.35
N ASN A 31 0.80 -3.03 19.17
CA ASN A 31 0.54 -4.16 18.27
C ASN A 31 -0.04 -3.73 16.92
N PRO A 32 0.30 -4.44 15.83
CA PRO A 32 -0.16 -4.13 14.48
C PRO A 32 -1.65 -4.46 14.27
N HIS A 33 -2.22 -5.31 15.11
CA HIS A 33 -3.57 -5.82 15.04
C HIS A 33 -4.17 -5.90 16.45
N ARG A 34 -5.49 -5.93 16.55
CA ARG A 34 -6.16 -6.00 17.88
C ARG A 34 -5.90 -7.31 18.62
N THR A 35 -5.64 -8.42 17.92
CA THR A 35 -5.48 -9.76 18.50
C THR A 35 -4.17 -10.46 18.14
N TYR A 36 -3.32 -9.88 17.29
CA TYR A 36 -2.04 -10.46 16.90
C TYR A 36 -0.88 -9.48 17.13
N ASN A 37 0.28 -10.02 17.53
CA ASN A 37 1.52 -9.27 17.59
C ASN A 37 2.27 -9.29 16.23
N GLN A 38 3.43 -8.65 16.15
CA GLN A 38 4.24 -8.58 14.92
C GLN A 38 4.80 -9.94 14.45
N GLU A 39 4.81 -10.92 15.33
CA GLU A 39 5.28 -12.28 15.01
C GLU A 39 4.12 -13.18 14.52
N GLY A 40 2.90 -12.67 14.47
CA GLY A 40 1.71 -13.43 14.10
C GLY A 40 1.19 -14.34 15.21
N LYS A 41 1.60 -14.08 16.46
CA LYS A 41 1.10 -14.79 17.63
C LYS A 41 -0.16 -14.12 18.15
N GLU A 42 -1.21 -14.90 18.37
CA GLU A 42 -2.44 -14.41 18.97
C GLU A 42 -2.19 -13.96 20.41
N VAL A 43 -2.70 -12.78 20.73
CA VAL A 43 -2.62 -12.16 22.06
C VAL A 43 -3.99 -11.62 22.44
N PRO A 44 -4.29 -11.39 23.73
CA PRO A 44 -5.53 -10.72 24.11
C PRO A 44 -5.67 -9.37 23.42
N GLU A 45 -6.89 -8.98 23.08
CA GLU A 45 -7.18 -7.66 22.52
C GLU A 45 -6.62 -6.57 23.43
N LEU A 46 -5.84 -5.67 22.84
CA LEU A 46 -5.16 -4.60 23.57
C LEU A 46 -5.77 -3.25 23.20
N ALA A 47 -6.16 -2.50 24.24
CA ALA A 47 -6.52 -1.09 24.10
C ALA A 47 -5.31 -0.24 23.69
N ALA A 48 -5.58 0.96 23.20
CA ALA A 48 -4.53 1.95 22.97
C ALA A 48 -3.77 2.23 24.26
N TYR A 49 -2.44 2.22 24.20
CA TYR A 49 -1.61 2.58 25.38
C TYR A 49 -1.59 4.07 25.64
N LYS A 50 -1.95 4.87 24.63
CA LYS A 50 -2.02 6.34 24.73
C LYS A 50 -3.12 6.87 23.82
N VAL A 51 -3.89 7.80 24.34
CA VAL A 51 -4.88 8.58 23.59
C VAL A 51 -4.50 10.04 23.68
N VAL A 52 -4.43 10.73 22.54
CA VAL A 52 -4.05 12.13 22.46
C VAL A 52 -5.15 12.90 21.73
N LYS A 53 -5.73 13.92 22.37
CA LYS A 53 -6.67 14.83 21.72
C LYS A 53 -5.90 15.76 20.79
N LEU A 54 -6.33 15.86 19.52
CA LEU A 54 -5.76 16.77 18.55
C LEU A 54 -6.36 18.16 18.67
N THR A 55 -5.55 19.16 18.39
CA THR A 55 -5.96 20.57 18.30
C THR A 55 -6.46 20.84 16.89
N ARG A 56 -7.63 21.47 16.77
CA ARG A 56 -8.14 21.95 15.51
C ARG A 56 -7.38 23.21 15.07
N GLY A 57 -6.75 23.14 13.91
CA GLY A 57 -6.07 24.23 13.26
C GLY A 57 -6.92 24.85 12.15
N GLU A 58 -6.25 25.55 11.25
CA GLU A 58 -6.90 26.21 10.11
C GLU A 58 -7.41 25.20 9.07
N LYS A 59 -8.44 25.61 8.32
CA LYS A 59 -8.99 24.87 7.16
C LYS A 59 -9.39 23.42 7.45
N GLY A 60 -9.77 23.11 8.70
CA GLY A 60 -10.22 21.77 9.09
C GLY A 60 -9.10 20.75 9.31
N VAL A 61 -7.87 21.19 9.46
CA VAL A 61 -6.74 20.31 9.82
C VAL A 61 -6.65 20.18 11.33
N PHE A 62 -6.62 18.95 11.82
CA PHE A 62 -6.32 18.65 13.22
C PHE A 62 -4.86 18.19 13.34
N HIS A 63 -4.20 18.56 14.45
CA HIS A 63 -2.80 18.20 14.66
C HIS A 63 -2.48 17.94 16.13
N ALA A 64 -1.47 17.13 16.36
CA ALA A 64 -0.81 16.93 17.64
C ALA A 64 0.64 16.50 17.42
N THR A 65 1.52 16.82 18.36
CA THR A 65 2.89 16.32 18.39
C THR A 65 3.04 15.41 19.60
N VAL A 66 3.62 14.24 19.41
CA VAL A 66 3.90 13.26 20.46
C VAL A 66 5.40 13.06 20.53
N GLU A 67 5.97 13.32 21.72
CA GLU A 67 7.39 13.18 21.98
C GLU A 67 7.83 11.72 22.04
N GLY A 68 9.07 11.47 21.67
CA GLY A 68 9.75 10.19 21.67
C GLY A 68 9.84 9.54 20.29
N ASP A 69 10.64 8.49 20.22
CA ASP A 69 10.81 7.67 19.01
C ASP A 69 9.60 6.72 18.85
N LEU A 70 8.71 7.07 17.95
CA LEU A 70 7.49 6.30 17.68
C LEU A 70 7.61 5.36 16.49
N HIS A 71 8.79 5.20 15.87
CA HIS A 71 8.97 4.24 14.80
C HIS A 71 8.51 2.85 15.22
N GLY A 72 7.74 2.19 14.35
CA GLY A 72 7.19 0.85 14.61
C GLY A 72 5.96 0.80 15.52
N LYS A 73 5.50 1.95 16.05
CA LYS A 73 4.22 2.04 16.76
C LYS A 73 3.07 2.16 15.75
N PHE A 74 1.89 1.72 16.17
CA PHE A 74 0.69 1.75 15.34
C PHE A 74 -0.31 2.79 15.84
N TYR A 75 -1.16 3.27 14.94
CA TYR A 75 -2.14 4.30 15.28
C TYR A 75 -3.39 4.25 14.41
N VAL A 76 -4.46 4.81 14.95
CA VAL A 76 -5.68 5.19 14.23
C VAL A 76 -6.15 6.55 14.72
N PHE A 77 -6.99 7.21 13.92
CA PHE A 77 -7.74 8.39 14.35
C PHE A 77 -9.16 8.00 14.79
N GLU A 78 -9.72 8.76 15.70
CA GLU A 78 -11.12 8.71 16.09
C GLU A 78 -11.70 10.12 15.95
N SER A 79 -12.64 10.29 15.04
CA SER A 79 -13.38 11.54 14.83
C SER A 79 -14.73 11.50 15.52
N ALA A 80 -15.20 12.66 15.98
CA ALA A 80 -16.59 12.87 16.35
C ALA A 80 -17.25 13.80 15.33
N VAL A 81 -18.29 13.32 14.66
CA VAL A 81 -19.09 14.07 13.68
C VAL A 81 -20.56 13.92 14.06
N ASN A 82 -21.27 15.05 14.29
CA ASN A 82 -22.65 15.07 14.77
C ASN A 82 -22.86 14.18 16.02
N GLY A 83 -21.89 14.19 16.92
CA GLY A 83 -21.92 13.40 18.15
C GLY A 83 -21.63 11.90 17.99
N VAL A 84 -21.42 11.40 16.76
CA VAL A 84 -21.05 10.01 16.49
C VAL A 84 -19.53 9.89 16.41
N LYS A 85 -18.97 8.95 17.19
CA LYS A 85 -17.54 8.64 17.18
C LYS A 85 -17.24 7.45 16.30
N GLU A 86 -16.32 7.64 15.36
CA GLU A 86 -15.86 6.57 14.48
C GLU A 86 -14.34 6.59 14.33
N ARG A 87 -13.74 5.40 14.21
CA ARG A 87 -12.32 5.21 14.00
C ARG A 87 -12.01 4.94 12.53
N PHE A 88 -10.89 5.45 12.08
CA PHE A 88 -10.40 5.21 10.73
C PHE A 88 -8.88 5.19 10.70
N VAL A 89 -8.32 4.45 9.73
CA VAL A 89 -6.89 4.48 9.46
C VAL A 89 -6.58 5.74 8.65
N ASP A 90 -5.48 6.38 8.99
CA ASP A 90 -5.00 7.55 8.26
C ASP A 90 -4.79 7.20 6.77
N PRO A 91 -5.48 7.86 5.82
CA PRO A 91 -5.24 7.65 4.40
C PRO A 91 -3.78 7.90 3.98
N TYR A 92 -3.04 8.70 4.74
CA TYR A 92 -1.61 8.97 4.53
C TYR A 92 -0.69 7.96 5.24
N ALA A 93 -1.20 6.93 5.90
CA ALA A 93 -0.36 5.89 6.51
C ALA A 93 0.52 5.21 5.45
N LYS A 94 1.82 5.13 5.72
CA LYS A 94 2.85 4.64 4.80
C LYS A 94 3.18 3.16 4.98
N SER A 95 2.68 2.58 6.03
CA SER A 95 2.59 1.14 6.27
C SER A 95 1.41 0.86 7.20
N VAL A 96 0.93 -0.36 7.19
CA VAL A 96 -0.19 -0.83 8.00
C VAL A 96 0.09 -2.20 8.58
N GLY A 97 -0.60 -2.53 9.67
CA GLY A 97 -0.68 -3.89 10.18
C GLY A 97 -1.58 -4.79 9.33
N PRO A 98 -1.72 -6.07 9.71
CA PRO A 98 -2.54 -7.02 8.96
C PRO A 98 -3.97 -6.51 8.78
N ASN A 99 -4.55 -6.83 7.64
CA ASN A 99 -5.89 -6.41 7.22
C ASN A 99 -6.07 -4.88 7.17
N GLY A 100 -4.96 -4.11 7.18
CA GLY A 100 -5.02 -2.66 7.14
C GLY A 100 -5.77 -2.02 8.32
N GLU A 101 -5.78 -2.65 9.50
CA GLU A 101 -6.56 -2.17 10.66
C GLU A 101 -5.91 -1.02 11.42
N ARG A 102 -4.57 -0.89 11.35
CA ARG A 102 -3.80 0.17 12.04
C ARG A 102 -2.69 0.68 11.13
N GLY A 103 -2.53 1.99 11.04
CA GLY A 103 -1.37 2.60 10.41
C GLY A 103 -0.13 2.41 11.25
N MET A 104 1.05 2.28 10.61
CA MET A 104 2.34 2.23 11.30
C MET A 104 3.10 3.53 11.09
N ILE A 105 3.76 4.02 12.14
CA ILE A 105 4.66 5.18 12.10
C ILE A 105 6.02 4.69 11.60
N VAL A 106 6.52 5.29 10.51
CA VAL A 106 7.68 4.78 9.77
C VAL A 106 8.83 5.77 9.74
N ASP A 107 10.00 5.29 10.12
CA ASP A 107 11.30 5.86 9.76
C ASP A 107 11.89 5.04 8.60
N PHE A 108 11.73 5.51 7.37
CA PHE A 108 12.23 4.81 6.20
C PHE A 108 13.75 4.64 6.16
N SER A 109 14.50 5.47 6.86
CA SER A 109 15.96 5.37 6.89
C SER A 109 16.44 4.07 7.55
N ARG A 110 15.61 3.46 8.39
CA ARG A 110 15.89 2.19 9.07
C ARG A 110 15.52 0.95 8.24
N LEU A 111 14.81 1.13 7.13
CA LEU A 111 14.16 0.04 6.39
C LEU A 111 14.74 -0.20 5.00
N ASN A 112 15.85 0.45 4.70
CA ASN A 112 16.52 0.28 3.42
C ASN A 112 17.33 -1.03 3.38
N PRO A 113 17.16 -1.90 2.37
CA PRO A 113 18.05 -3.03 2.16
C PRO A 113 19.46 -2.55 1.79
N GLN A 114 20.44 -3.44 1.99
CA GLN A 114 21.81 -3.12 1.63
C GLN A 114 21.91 -2.73 0.14
N GLY A 115 22.56 -1.61 -0.13
CA GLY A 115 22.73 -1.09 -1.48
C GLY A 115 21.61 -0.15 -1.96
N TRP A 116 20.50 -0.02 -1.23
CA TRP A 116 19.39 0.85 -1.62
C TRP A 116 19.80 2.30 -1.91
N THR A 117 20.72 2.84 -1.12
CA THR A 117 21.22 4.22 -1.28
C THR A 117 21.84 4.48 -2.65
N TYR A 118 22.37 3.42 -3.28
CA TYR A 118 22.99 3.49 -4.63
C TYR A 118 22.04 3.02 -5.73
N ASN A 119 20.83 2.57 -5.36
CA ASN A 119 19.85 2.14 -6.33
C ASN A 119 19.30 3.33 -7.12
N THR A 120 19.35 3.23 -8.43
CA THR A 120 18.79 4.23 -9.35
C THR A 120 17.91 3.55 -10.39
N ARG A 121 16.94 4.29 -10.90
CA ARG A 121 16.12 3.82 -12.03
C ARG A 121 17.01 3.59 -13.25
N PRO A 122 16.87 2.45 -13.96
CA PRO A 122 17.62 2.20 -15.18
C PRO A 122 17.39 3.30 -16.23
N ASP A 123 18.47 3.80 -16.84
CA ASP A 123 18.42 4.81 -17.91
C ASP A 123 18.53 4.17 -19.29
N THR A 124 17.79 3.09 -19.53
CA THR A 124 17.80 2.31 -20.77
C THR A 124 16.75 2.75 -21.78
N ILE A 125 15.75 3.51 -21.35
CA ILE A 125 14.60 3.94 -22.16
C ILE A 125 14.74 5.42 -22.45
N LYS A 126 14.83 5.79 -23.75
CA LYS A 126 15.03 7.17 -24.20
C LYS A 126 13.76 7.79 -24.80
N LYS A 127 12.87 6.98 -25.34
CA LYS A 127 11.59 7.39 -25.94
C LYS A 127 10.46 6.53 -25.40
N TYR A 128 9.25 7.05 -25.39
CA TYR A 128 8.06 6.28 -24.98
C TYR A 128 7.85 5.02 -25.84
N THR A 129 8.24 5.07 -27.11
CA THR A 129 8.17 3.93 -28.04
C THR A 129 9.20 2.83 -27.78
N ASP A 130 10.18 3.09 -26.91
CA ASP A 130 11.21 2.10 -26.56
C ASP A 130 10.77 1.17 -25.42
N TYR A 131 9.61 1.43 -24.78
CA TYR A 131 9.07 0.57 -23.74
C TYR A 131 8.63 -0.79 -24.27
N ILE A 132 9.16 -1.84 -23.66
CA ILE A 132 8.67 -3.22 -23.78
C ILE A 132 8.21 -3.63 -22.38
N LEU A 133 6.90 -3.53 -22.17
CA LEU A 133 6.26 -3.75 -20.88
C LEU A 133 5.83 -5.21 -20.72
N TYR A 134 6.07 -5.77 -19.55
CA TYR A 134 5.56 -7.07 -19.13
C TYR A 134 4.66 -6.88 -17.90
N GLU A 135 3.36 -7.09 -18.05
CA GLU A 135 2.42 -7.06 -16.94
C GLU A 135 2.46 -8.38 -16.18
N THR A 136 2.56 -8.31 -14.87
CA THR A 136 2.54 -9.51 -14.02
C THR A 136 1.99 -9.20 -12.62
N HIS A 137 1.42 -10.23 -12.00
CA HIS A 137 1.05 -10.25 -10.60
C HIS A 137 2.23 -10.76 -9.75
N ILE A 138 2.37 -10.28 -8.53
CA ILE A 138 3.46 -10.68 -7.62
C ILE A 138 3.56 -12.21 -7.46
N LYS A 139 2.42 -12.90 -7.46
CA LYS A 139 2.37 -14.36 -7.25
C LYS A 139 2.59 -15.19 -8.50
N ASP A 140 2.27 -14.69 -9.69
CA ASP A 140 2.15 -15.52 -10.90
C ASP A 140 3.43 -16.27 -11.26
N LEU A 141 4.56 -15.60 -11.20
CA LEU A 141 5.83 -16.16 -11.70
C LEU A 141 6.53 -17.10 -10.72
N THR A 142 6.11 -17.17 -9.47
CA THR A 142 6.83 -17.92 -8.43
C THR A 142 5.95 -18.89 -7.63
N THR A 143 4.62 -18.87 -7.81
CA THR A 143 3.71 -19.72 -7.03
C THR A 143 3.64 -21.15 -7.55
N HIS A 144 3.76 -21.38 -8.85
CA HIS A 144 3.65 -22.70 -9.45
C HIS A 144 4.80 -23.62 -9.03
N THR A 145 4.55 -24.93 -8.93
CA THR A 145 5.52 -25.94 -8.49
C THR A 145 6.74 -26.08 -9.42
N THR A 146 6.66 -25.58 -10.65
CA THR A 146 7.81 -25.52 -11.58
C THR A 146 8.85 -24.47 -11.24
N TRP A 147 8.52 -23.51 -10.39
CA TRP A 147 9.51 -22.58 -9.87
C TRP A 147 10.31 -23.26 -8.76
N ASN A 148 11.62 -23.40 -8.95
CA ASN A 148 12.51 -24.15 -8.04
C ASN A 148 13.29 -23.28 -7.04
N GLY A 149 12.87 -22.04 -6.84
CA GLY A 149 13.43 -21.16 -5.81
C GLY A 149 13.00 -21.56 -4.39
N PRO A 150 13.52 -20.84 -3.36
CA PRO A 150 13.24 -21.11 -1.96
C PRO A 150 11.74 -21.05 -1.64
N SER A 151 11.24 -22.07 -0.94
CA SER A 151 9.79 -22.22 -0.67
C SER A 151 9.20 -21.08 0.14
N GLU A 152 9.97 -20.51 1.06
CA GLU A 152 9.56 -19.38 1.92
C GLU A 152 9.43 -18.05 1.17
N LYS A 153 10.03 -17.96 -0.04
CA LYS A 153 9.91 -16.78 -0.91
C LYS A 153 8.82 -16.92 -1.97
N ARG A 154 8.24 -18.10 -2.10
CA ARG A 154 7.25 -18.44 -3.13
C ARG A 154 6.02 -17.55 -3.03
N GLY A 155 5.65 -16.88 -4.13
CA GLY A 155 4.47 -16.01 -4.21
C GLY A 155 4.56 -14.73 -3.39
N THR A 156 5.78 -14.32 -2.99
CA THR A 156 6.03 -13.07 -2.25
C THR A 156 6.88 -12.09 -3.07
N PHE A 157 7.04 -10.86 -2.57
CA PHE A 157 7.98 -9.89 -3.15
C PHE A 157 9.38 -10.49 -3.33
N LEU A 158 9.87 -11.25 -2.35
CA LEU A 158 11.18 -11.86 -2.41
C LEU A 158 11.29 -13.00 -3.44
N GLY A 159 10.18 -13.60 -3.86
CA GLY A 159 10.18 -14.57 -4.96
C GLY A 159 10.73 -13.97 -6.25
N LEU A 160 10.39 -12.71 -6.52
CA LEU A 160 10.86 -11.99 -7.71
C LEU A 160 12.27 -11.40 -7.58
N THR A 161 12.97 -11.66 -6.47
CA THR A 161 14.40 -11.32 -6.29
C THR A 161 15.34 -12.47 -6.59
N VAL A 162 14.81 -13.70 -6.74
CA VAL A 162 15.60 -14.94 -6.85
C VAL A 162 16.06 -15.14 -8.28
N SER A 163 17.37 -15.21 -8.48
CA SER A 163 18.00 -15.56 -9.75
C SER A 163 18.35 -17.05 -9.82
N ASN A 164 18.69 -17.53 -11.03
CA ASN A 164 19.12 -18.89 -11.33
C ASN A 164 18.04 -19.95 -11.09
N THR A 165 16.76 -19.57 -11.11
CA THR A 165 15.66 -20.53 -11.08
C THR A 165 15.36 -21.06 -12.48
N THR A 166 15.13 -22.38 -12.57
CA THR A 166 14.93 -23.08 -13.84
C THR A 166 13.86 -24.18 -13.70
N PHE A 167 13.32 -24.57 -14.84
CA PHE A 167 12.46 -25.73 -14.95
C PHE A 167 12.90 -26.61 -16.13
N THR A 168 13.01 -27.92 -15.88
CA THR A 168 13.43 -28.90 -16.90
C THR A 168 12.29 -29.88 -17.19
N LYS A 169 11.97 -30.06 -18.47
CA LYS A 169 10.99 -31.06 -18.94
C LYS A 169 11.44 -31.60 -20.29
N GLY A 170 11.43 -32.93 -20.46
CA GLY A 170 11.79 -33.57 -21.74
C GLY A 170 13.22 -33.24 -22.23
N GLY A 171 14.17 -33.02 -21.32
CA GLY A 171 15.54 -32.65 -21.65
C GLY A 171 15.74 -31.15 -22.00
N ILE A 172 14.70 -30.35 -21.98
CA ILE A 172 14.77 -28.90 -22.22
C ILE A 172 14.71 -28.18 -20.88
N THR A 173 15.68 -27.29 -20.65
CA THR A 173 15.74 -26.43 -19.46
C THR A 173 15.43 -24.99 -19.86
N VAL A 174 14.51 -24.34 -19.12
CA VAL A 174 14.14 -22.94 -19.31
C VAL A 174 14.32 -22.17 -18.00
N LYS A 175 14.57 -20.87 -18.10
CA LYS A 175 14.59 -19.97 -16.95
C LYS A 175 13.18 -19.71 -16.45
N THR A 176 13.04 -19.44 -15.16
CA THR A 176 11.77 -19.07 -14.51
C THR A 176 11.91 -17.78 -13.69
N GLY A 177 10.80 -17.21 -13.23
CA GLY A 177 10.81 -16.04 -12.37
C GLY A 177 11.51 -14.81 -12.98
N LEU A 178 12.30 -14.13 -12.19
CA LEU A 178 13.02 -12.91 -12.58
C LEU A 178 13.89 -13.09 -13.83
N ASP A 179 14.63 -14.20 -13.91
CA ASP A 179 15.54 -14.44 -15.03
C ASP A 179 14.79 -14.75 -16.34
N HIS A 180 13.57 -15.28 -16.25
CA HIS A 180 12.70 -15.45 -17.42
C HIS A 180 12.29 -14.07 -17.98
N ILE A 181 11.82 -13.16 -17.13
CA ILE A 181 11.48 -11.79 -17.57
C ILE A 181 12.69 -11.11 -18.20
N SER A 182 13.87 -11.26 -17.58
CA SER A 182 15.10 -10.66 -18.07
C SER A 182 15.50 -11.17 -19.47
N GLU A 183 15.40 -12.51 -19.71
CA GLU A 183 15.77 -13.07 -21.01
C GLU A 183 14.78 -12.74 -22.16
N LEU A 184 13.54 -12.38 -21.84
CA LEU A 184 12.56 -11.89 -22.81
C LEU A 184 12.96 -10.53 -23.41
N GLY A 185 13.94 -9.83 -22.80
CA GLY A 185 14.40 -8.53 -23.27
C GLY A 185 13.44 -7.38 -22.97
N VAL A 186 12.49 -7.55 -22.03
CA VAL A 186 11.65 -6.46 -21.55
C VAL A 186 12.47 -5.47 -20.75
N ASN A 187 12.10 -4.21 -20.78
CA ASN A 187 12.82 -3.12 -20.10
C ASN A 187 11.97 -2.41 -19.04
N ALA A 188 10.72 -2.82 -18.87
CA ALA A 188 9.86 -2.40 -17.77
C ALA A 188 8.90 -3.51 -17.38
N VAL A 189 8.70 -3.71 -16.09
CA VAL A 189 7.67 -4.58 -15.51
C VAL A 189 6.53 -3.73 -14.99
N HIS A 190 5.31 -4.06 -15.37
CA HIS A 190 4.08 -3.49 -14.84
C HIS A 190 3.52 -4.46 -13.80
N LEU A 191 3.63 -4.10 -12.54
CA LEU A 191 3.08 -4.90 -11.43
C LEU A 191 1.62 -4.55 -11.21
N LEU A 192 0.73 -5.57 -11.20
CA LEU A 192 -0.63 -5.41 -10.72
C LEU A 192 -0.60 -4.80 -9.30
N PRO A 193 -1.71 -4.23 -8.81
CA PRO A 193 -1.68 -3.44 -7.58
C PRO A 193 -0.95 -4.12 -6.43
N VAL A 194 0.00 -3.42 -5.83
CA VAL A 194 0.79 -3.89 -4.67
C VAL A 194 0.39 -3.21 -3.36
N MET A 195 -0.55 -2.28 -3.43
CA MET A 195 -1.09 -1.55 -2.30
C MET A 195 -1.99 -2.46 -1.46
N ASP A 196 -2.04 -2.18 -0.17
CA ASP A 196 -2.91 -2.88 0.78
C ASP A 196 -4.37 -2.87 0.33
N SER A 197 -4.95 -4.05 0.22
CA SER A 197 -6.29 -4.29 -0.32
C SER A 197 -7.19 -5.09 0.63
N ASP A 198 -8.50 -4.91 0.51
CA ASP A 198 -9.50 -5.59 1.34
C ASP A 198 -9.98 -6.91 0.71
N THR A 199 -9.06 -7.77 0.31
CA THR A 199 -9.37 -8.98 -0.44
C THR A 199 -8.91 -10.28 0.21
N THR A 200 -7.85 -10.23 1.02
CA THR A 200 -7.30 -11.41 1.70
C THR A 200 -7.21 -11.14 3.19
N ASP A 201 -7.76 -12.05 4.00
CA ASP A 201 -7.54 -12.00 5.45
C ASP A 201 -6.11 -12.44 5.77
N GLU A 202 -5.24 -11.46 5.98
CA GLU A 202 -3.81 -11.66 6.20
C GLU A 202 -3.51 -12.43 7.49
N THR A 203 -4.44 -12.46 8.46
CA THR A 203 -4.29 -13.26 9.68
C THR A 203 -4.40 -14.76 9.41
N LYS A 204 -4.88 -15.14 8.23
CA LYS A 204 -5.09 -16.53 7.80
C LYS A 204 -4.16 -17.01 6.69
N ILE A 205 -3.10 -16.28 6.37
CA ILE A 205 -2.17 -16.67 5.30
C ILE A 205 -1.50 -18.03 5.52
N ASN A 206 -1.37 -18.48 6.76
CA ASN A 206 -0.83 -19.79 7.11
C ASN A 206 -1.89 -20.91 7.13
N VAL A 207 -3.16 -20.58 6.92
CA VAL A 207 -4.27 -21.54 6.85
C VAL A 207 -4.39 -22.03 5.41
N LYS A 208 -3.84 -23.21 5.13
CA LYS A 208 -3.76 -23.78 3.77
C LYS A 208 -5.10 -23.80 3.03
N GLU A 209 -6.18 -24.21 3.69
CA GLU A 209 -7.49 -24.30 3.06
C GLU A 209 -8.08 -22.92 2.74
N TYR A 210 -7.84 -21.94 3.61
CA TYR A 210 -8.22 -20.55 3.35
C TYR A 210 -7.48 -19.99 2.13
N MET A 211 -6.15 -20.16 2.08
CA MET A 211 -5.32 -19.64 1.00
C MET A 211 -5.58 -20.30 -0.35
N LYS A 212 -6.03 -21.56 -0.36
CA LYS A 212 -6.43 -22.25 -1.58
C LYS A 212 -7.62 -21.56 -2.28
N GLN A 213 -8.54 -20.99 -1.50
CA GLN A 213 -9.75 -20.34 -2.01
C GLN A 213 -9.60 -18.82 -2.13
N ASN A 214 -8.84 -18.19 -1.23
CA ASN A 214 -8.78 -16.74 -1.07
C ASN A 214 -7.37 -16.15 -1.21
N GLY A 215 -6.38 -16.96 -1.52
CA GLY A 215 -4.97 -16.54 -1.55
C GLY A 215 -4.55 -15.82 -2.83
N TYR A 216 -5.43 -15.73 -3.82
CA TYR A 216 -5.18 -15.03 -5.08
C TYR A 216 -6.31 -14.08 -5.43
N ASN A 217 -5.96 -12.84 -5.64
CA ASN A 217 -6.82 -11.79 -6.20
C ASN A 217 -5.93 -10.80 -6.96
N TRP A 218 -6.53 -9.95 -7.78
CA TRP A 218 -5.76 -8.99 -8.58
C TRP A 218 -5.36 -7.71 -7.84
N GLY A 219 -5.91 -7.47 -6.64
CA GLY A 219 -5.54 -6.32 -5.79
C GLY A 219 -6.30 -5.02 -6.08
N TYR A 220 -7.37 -5.04 -6.89
CA TYR A 220 -8.09 -3.82 -7.28
C TYR A 220 -9.08 -3.27 -6.24
N MET A 221 -9.08 -3.80 -5.02
CA MET A 221 -9.91 -3.31 -3.91
C MET A 221 -9.04 -2.58 -2.87
N THR A 222 -8.41 -1.48 -3.30
CA THR A 222 -7.45 -0.73 -2.48
C THR A 222 -8.10 -0.15 -1.23
N LYS A 223 -7.48 -0.40 -0.09
CA LYS A 223 -7.88 0.06 1.23
C LYS A 223 -6.93 1.16 1.75
N ASN A 224 -5.63 0.90 1.76
CA ASN A 224 -4.61 1.83 2.19
C ASN A 224 -3.64 2.10 1.03
N PHE A 225 -3.78 3.24 0.38
CA PHE A 225 -3.13 3.57 -0.90
C PHE A 225 -1.61 3.77 -0.83
N ASN A 226 -1.08 4.09 0.36
CA ASN A 226 0.35 4.34 0.56
C ASN A 226 1.05 3.23 1.32
N ALA A 227 0.38 2.11 1.56
CA ALA A 227 0.91 0.95 2.25
C ALA A 227 0.94 -0.27 1.33
N LEU A 228 1.89 -1.17 1.57
CA LEU A 228 2.05 -2.41 0.81
C LEU A 228 1.13 -3.51 1.33
N GLU A 229 0.66 -4.36 0.40
CA GLU A 229 -0.13 -5.56 0.67
C GLU A 229 0.70 -6.60 1.46
N GLY A 230 0.22 -6.98 2.63
CA GLY A 230 0.92 -7.90 3.51
C GLY A 230 0.92 -9.34 3.01
N ALA A 231 -0.09 -9.76 2.24
CA ALA A 231 -0.14 -11.09 1.64
C ALA A 231 0.95 -11.35 0.59
N TYR A 232 1.67 -10.31 0.17
CA TYR A 232 2.82 -10.42 -0.74
C TYR A 232 4.16 -10.35 0.00
N SER A 233 4.17 -10.20 1.32
CA SER A 233 5.38 -10.26 2.14
C SER A 233 5.54 -11.64 2.78
N THR A 234 6.73 -11.90 3.32
CA THR A 234 6.98 -13.13 4.07
C THR A 234 6.38 -13.11 5.47
N ASN A 235 6.04 -11.92 5.98
CA ASN A 235 5.32 -11.75 7.26
C ASN A 235 4.39 -10.53 7.21
N PRO A 236 3.08 -10.69 7.04
CA PRO A 236 2.12 -9.58 6.98
C PRO A 236 1.95 -8.82 8.31
N PHE A 237 2.37 -9.42 9.44
CA PHE A 237 2.29 -8.79 10.75
C PHE A 237 3.40 -7.75 10.97
N SER A 238 4.47 -7.78 10.17
CA SER A 238 5.56 -6.81 10.22
C SER A 238 5.37 -5.73 9.14
N GLY A 239 4.95 -4.54 9.55
CA GLY A 239 4.86 -3.38 8.65
C GLY A 239 6.21 -2.90 8.11
N GLU A 240 7.31 -3.19 8.81
CA GLU A 240 8.68 -2.87 8.39
C GLU A 240 9.16 -3.80 7.28
N LEU A 241 8.91 -5.10 7.44
CA LEU A 241 9.40 -6.13 6.54
C LEU A 241 8.83 -5.96 5.12
N LYS A 242 7.55 -5.61 5.00
CA LYS A 242 6.91 -5.32 3.70
C LYS A 242 7.67 -4.26 2.90
N ILE A 243 8.07 -3.20 3.57
CA ILE A 243 8.82 -2.09 2.96
C ILE A 243 10.19 -2.57 2.47
N ASN A 244 10.92 -3.27 3.32
CA ASN A 244 12.26 -3.77 2.98
C ASN A 244 12.21 -4.76 1.81
N GLU A 245 11.33 -5.76 1.85
CA GLU A 245 11.18 -6.77 0.81
C GLU A 245 10.75 -6.18 -0.54
N PHE A 246 9.87 -5.19 -0.55
CA PHE A 246 9.48 -4.53 -1.78
C PHE A 246 10.63 -3.70 -2.38
N LYS A 247 11.44 -3.04 -1.54
CA LYS A 247 12.66 -2.36 -2.00
C LYS A 247 13.67 -3.35 -2.59
N GLU A 248 13.82 -4.54 -2.00
CA GLU A 248 14.64 -5.60 -2.58
C GLU A 248 14.13 -6.03 -3.96
N LEU A 249 12.81 -6.17 -4.14
CA LEU A 249 12.21 -6.47 -5.44
C LEU A 249 12.56 -5.39 -6.47
N VAL A 250 12.39 -4.12 -6.13
CA VAL A 250 12.71 -3.00 -7.03
C VAL A 250 14.19 -3.03 -7.42
N MET A 251 15.09 -3.25 -6.45
CA MET A 251 16.53 -3.40 -6.73
C MET A 251 16.82 -4.53 -7.70
N ALA A 252 16.20 -5.70 -7.48
CA ALA A 252 16.42 -6.88 -8.32
C ALA A 252 16.04 -6.63 -9.78
N PHE A 253 14.93 -5.94 -10.05
CA PHE A 253 14.57 -5.53 -11.40
C PHE A 253 15.54 -4.48 -11.96
N HIS A 254 15.91 -3.48 -11.18
CA HIS A 254 16.86 -2.45 -11.61
C HIS A 254 18.23 -3.02 -11.97
N GLU A 255 18.73 -4.01 -11.23
CA GLU A 255 19.98 -4.73 -11.55
C GLU A 255 19.92 -5.47 -12.89
N LYS A 256 18.73 -5.87 -13.35
CA LYS A 256 18.49 -6.43 -14.68
C LYS A 256 18.26 -5.35 -15.78
N GLY A 257 18.33 -4.08 -15.43
CA GLY A 257 18.03 -2.98 -16.35
C GLY A 257 16.54 -2.79 -16.62
N ILE A 258 15.68 -3.33 -15.76
CA ILE A 258 14.21 -3.32 -15.89
C ILE A 258 13.62 -2.28 -14.94
N ARG A 259 12.84 -1.35 -15.45
CA ARG A 259 12.09 -0.36 -14.68
C ARG A 259 10.86 -0.99 -14.04
N VAL A 260 10.40 -0.43 -12.92
CA VAL A 260 9.16 -0.85 -12.25
C VAL A 260 8.07 0.19 -12.44
N VAL A 261 6.93 -0.25 -12.97
CA VAL A 261 5.70 0.52 -13.15
C VAL A 261 4.64 -0.09 -12.23
N LEU A 262 3.92 0.74 -11.48
CA LEU A 262 2.84 0.29 -10.59
C LEU A 262 1.46 0.53 -11.19
N ASP A 263 0.59 -0.44 -11.02
CA ASP A 263 -0.84 -0.28 -11.24
C ASP A 263 -1.47 0.42 -10.03
N VAL A 264 -2.15 1.52 -10.25
CA VAL A 264 -2.77 2.35 -9.20
C VAL A 264 -4.26 2.53 -9.44
N VAL A 265 -5.03 2.43 -8.35
CA VAL A 265 -6.50 2.32 -8.40
C VAL A 265 -7.12 3.48 -7.63
N TYR A 266 -6.98 4.70 -8.13
CA TYR A 266 -7.56 5.88 -7.48
C TYR A 266 -9.03 6.14 -7.85
N ASN A 267 -9.58 5.38 -8.80
CA ASN A 267 -10.93 5.59 -9.32
C ASN A 267 -12.05 5.16 -8.36
N HIS A 268 -11.76 4.24 -7.43
CA HIS A 268 -12.70 3.76 -6.41
C HIS A 268 -11.95 3.29 -5.16
N THR A 269 -12.69 2.95 -4.11
CA THR A 269 -12.17 2.38 -2.88
C THR A 269 -12.84 1.04 -2.56
N TYR A 270 -12.25 0.26 -1.69
CA TYR A 270 -12.72 -1.07 -1.27
C TYR A 270 -14.17 -1.10 -0.76
N GLN A 271 -14.63 -0.02 -0.14
CA GLN A 271 -16.02 0.20 0.29
C GLN A 271 -16.29 1.69 0.38
N THR A 272 -17.55 2.09 0.56
CA THR A 272 -17.96 3.50 0.57
C THR A 272 -18.16 4.02 1.98
N GLU A 273 -19.25 3.62 2.67
CA GLU A 273 -19.62 4.18 3.98
C GLU A 273 -18.58 3.89 5.08
N GLY A 274 -18.00 2.71 5.11
CA GLY A 274 -16.96 2.34 6.06
C GLY A 274 -15.54 2.69 5.62
N SER A 275 -15.36 3.39 4.50
CA SER A 275 -14.03 3.77 4.04
C SER A 275 -13.40 4.83 4.94
N HIS A 276 -12.07 4.80 5.01
CA HIS A 276 -11.31 5.79 5.77
C HIS A 276 -11.60 7.22 5.30
N PHE A 277 -11.79 7.40 3.99
CA PHE A 277 -12.14 8.72 3.41
C PHE A 277 -13.52 9.20 3.83
N GLN A 278 -14.53 8.32 3.80
CA GLN A 278 -15.90 8.70 4.17
C GLN A 278 -16.02 9.03 5.65
N ILE A 279 -15.36 8.26 6.52
CA ILE A 279 -15.35 8.54 7.96
C ILE A 279 -14.58 9.84 8.26
N MET A 280 -13.44 10.05 7.61
CA MET A 280 -12.60 11.24 7.79
C MET A 280 -13.31 12.53 7.36
N ALA A 281 -14.01 12.52 6.22
CA ALA A 281 -14.73 13.69 5.68
C ALA A 281 -16.01 13.26 4.95
N PRO A 282 -17.09 13.03 5.71
CA PRO A 282 -18.35 12.55 5.15
C PRO A 282 -18.84 13.39 3.98
N GLY A 283 -19.17 12.73 2.86
CA GLY A 283 -19.77 13.36 1.67
C GLY A 283 -18.79 14.12 0.76
N TYR A 284 -17.47 14.09 1.04
CA TYR A 284 -16.51 14.87 0.25
C TYR A 284 -15.80 14.07 -0.86
N PHE A 285 -15.40 12.82 -0.59
CA PHE A 285 -14.48 12.08 -1.44
C PHE A 285 -15.14 11.23 -2.53
N TYR A 286 -16.46 11.11 -2.53
CA TYR A 286 -17.20 10.29 -3.49
C TYR A 286 -18.20 11.10 -4.28
N ARG A 287 -18.30 10.82 -5.59
CA ARG A 287 -19.33 11.39 -6.44
C ARG A 287 -20.68 10.80 -6.12
N ARG A 288 -21.72 11.62 -6.18
CA ARG A 288 -23.11 11.25 -5.96
C ARG A 288 -23.96 11.63 -7.15
N ASN A 289 -25.00 10.83 -7.38
CA ASN A 289 -26.06 11.13 -8.33
C ASN A 289 -27.01 12.19 -7.74
N ASP A 290 -27.91 12.73 -8.56
CA ASP A 290 -28.88 13.76 -8.15
C ASP A 290 -29.85 13.25 -7.05
N ASP A 291 -30.11 11.95 -6.97
CA ASP A 291 -30.92 11.31 -5.95
C ASP A 291 -30.16 11.05 -4.63
N GLY A 292 -28.89 11.44 -4.55
CA GLY A 292 -28.02 11.26 -3.40
C GLY A 292 -27.35 9.89 -3.29
N SER A 293 -27.65 8.94 -4.18
CA SER A 293 -26.94 7.65 -4.26
C SER A 293 -25.51 7.85 -4.74
N TYR A 294 -24.63 6.86 -4.45
CA TYR A 294 -23.26 6.92 -4.94
C TYR A 294 -23.21 6.66 -6.45
N SER A 295 -22.48 7.51 -7.18
CA SER A 295 -22.17 7.28 -8.58
C SER A 295 -21.27 6.05 -8.71
N ASN A 296 -21.49 5.25 -9.75
CA ASN A 296 -20.83 3.96 -9.96
C ASN A 296 -20.30 3.80 -11.40
N GLY A 297 -19.64 4.83 -11.91
CA GLY A 297 -18.99 4.78 -13.21
C GLY A 297 -17.85 3.76 -13.29
N SER A 298 -17.27 3.39 -12.14
CA SER A 298 -16.27 2.34 -12.03
C SER A 298 -16.85 0.91 -12.23
N GLY A 299 -18.16 0.72 -11.99
CA GLY A 299 -18.79 -0.59 -11.94
C GLY A 299 -18.48 -1.39 -10.65
N THR A 300 -17.86 -0.76 -9.64
CA THR A 300 -17.39 -1.42 -8.40
C THR A 300 -18.17 -1.01 -7.15
N GLY A 301 -19.17 -0.14 -7.28
CA GLY A 301 -20.03 0.32 -6.18
C GLY A 301 -19.84 1.79 -5.80
N ASN A 302 -18.71 2.40 -6.14
CA ASN A 302 -18.45 3.82 -5.92
C ASN A 302 -17.47 4.38 -6.96
N GLU A 303 -17.39 5.69 -7.03
CA GLU A 303 -16.30 6.38 -7.72
C GLU A 303 -15.84 7.57 -6.90
N THR A 304 -14.53 7.79 -6.89
CA THR A 304 -13.92 8.89 -6.15
C THR A 304 -14.14 10.23 -6.88
N ALA A 305 -14.30 11.29 -6.10
CA ALA A 305 -14.42 12.66 -6.61
C ALA A 305 -13.00 13.24 -6.84
N SER A 306 -12.32 12.77 -7.87
CA SER A 306 -10.91 13.14 -8.16
C SER A 306 -10.73 14.61 -8.56
N GLU A 307 -11.80 15.32 -8.94
CA GLU A 307 -11.85 16.77 -9.14
C GLU A 307 -11.77 17.57 -7.83
N MET A 308 -12.09 16.94 -6.70
CA MET A 308 -12.10 17.61 -5.40
C MET A 308 -10.67 17.85 -4.91
N PHE A 309 -10.40 19.10 -4.48
CA PHE A 309 -9.05 19.56 -4.14
C PHE A 309 -8.27 18.62 -3.20
N MET A 310 -8.91 18.11 -2.14
CA MET A 310 -8.21 17.25 -1.17
C MET A 310 -7.98 15.84 -1.69
N PHE A 311 -8.81 15.34 -2.61
CA PHE A 311 -8.53 14.05 -3.25
C PHE A 311 -7.44 14.18 -4.34
N ARG A 312 -7.49 15.24 -5.13
CA ARG A 312 -6.40 15.61 -6.06
C ARG A 312 -5.07 15.72 -5.33
N LYS A 313 -5.04 16.45 -4.21
CA LYS A 313 -3.85 16.54 -3.36
C LYS A 313 -3.37 15.16 -2.89
N PHE A 314 -4.30 14.31 -2.42
CA PHE A 314 -3.98 12.97 -1.97
C PHE A 314 -3.36 12.12 -3.09
N MET A 315 -3.95 12.12 -4.29
CA MET A 315 -3.42 11.38 -5.44
C MET A 315 -2.00 11.83 -5.78
N ILE A 316 -1.76 13.14 -5.87
CA ILE A 316 -0.44 13.69 -6.19
C ILE A 316 0.57 13.33 -5.10
N ASP A 317 0.24 13.51 -3.83
CA ASP A 317 1.11 13.15 -2.71
C ASP A 317 1.44 11.66 -2.70
N SER A 318 0.47 10.80 -3.01
CA SER A 318 0.62 9.34 -3.09
C SER A 318 1.57 8.94 -4.22
N ILE A 319 1.36 9.45 -5.43
CA ILE A 319 2.22 9.19 -6.59
C ILE A 319 3.66 9.64 -6.32
N LEU A 320 3.84 10.83 -5.78
CA LEU A 320 5.16 11.34 -5.43
C LEU A 320 5.84 10.50 -4.35
N PHE A 321 5.10 10.01 -3.37
CA PHE A 321 5.61 9.10 -2.35
C PHE A 321 6.16 7.81 -2.98
N TRP A 322 5.37 7.11 -3.79
CA TRP A 322 5.80 5.88 -4.46
C TRP A 322 7.00 6.11 -5.38
N ALA A 323 6.98 7.19 -6.15
CA ALA A 323 8.08 7.52 -7.07
C ALA A 323 9.39 7.82 -6.33
N LYS A 324 9.33 8.56 -5.21
CA LYS A 324 10.53 8.99 -4.47
C LYS A 324 11.04 7.91 -3.52
N GLU A 325 10.14 7.30 -2.74
CA GLU A 325 10.54 6.36 -1.69
C GLU A 325 10.93 4.99 -2.25
N TYR A 326 10.25 4.53 -3.30
CA TYR A 326 10.49 3.20 -3.89
C TYR A 326 11.15 3.24 -5.27
N ASN A 327 11.61 4.39 -5.74
CA ASN A 327 12.23 4.54 -7.07
C ASN A 327 11.34 4.01 -8.22
N ILE A 328 10.02 4.13 -8.10
CA ILE A 328 9.07 3.72 -9.14
C ILE A 328 9.21 4.63 -10.36
N SER A 329 9.23 4.02 -11.55
CA SER A 329 9.52 4.72 -12.82
C SER A 329 8.27 5.20 -13.55
N GLY A 330 7.10 4.67 -13.21
CA GLY A 330 5.85 5.03 -13.87
C GLY A 330 4.63 4.40 -13.20
N PHE A 331 3.45 4.83 -13.64
CA PHE A 331 2.18 4.40 -13.10
C PHE A 331 1.19 4.11 -14.22
N ARG A 332 0.47 3.01 -14.11
CA ARG A 332 -0.71 2.70 -14.89
C ARG A 332 -1.93 3.01 -14.05
N PHE A 333 -2.76 3.93 -14.50
CA PHE A 333 -3.99 4.30 -13.79
C PHE A 333 -5.15 3.43 -14.26
N ASP A 334 -5.68 2.63 -13.34
CA ASP A 334 -6.87 1.84 -13.60
C ASP A 334 -8.08 2.75 -13.82
N LEU A 335 -8.91 2.41 -14.82
CA LEU A 335 -10.12 3.16 -15.19
C LEU A 335 -9.89 4.68 -15.27
N MET A 336 -8.79 5.09 -15.87
CA MET A 336 -8.38 6.50 -15.96
C MET A 336 -9.46 7.40 -16.55
N GLY A 337 -10.34 6.87 -17.43
CA GLY A 337 -11.38 7.64 -18.09
C GLY A 337 -12.43 8.27 -17.18
N ILE A 338 -12.54 7.82 -15.92
CA ILE A 338 -13.43 8.43 -14.91
C ILE A 338 -12.70 9.35 -13.94
N LEU A 339 -11.36 9.46 -14.03
CA LEU A 339 -10.60 10.41 -13.25
C LEU A 339 -10.62 11.79 -13.88
N ASP A 340 -10.55 12.82 -13.04
CA ASP A 340 -10.50 14.21 -13.47
C ASP A 340 -9.23 14.49 -14.29
N ILE A 341 -9.42 15.06 -15.48
CA ILE A 341 -8.31 15.28 -16.44
C ILE A 341 -7.26 16.27 -15.92
N GLU A 342 -7.68 17.25 -15.11
CA GLU A 342 -6.72 18.21 -14.53
C GLU A 342 -5.90 17.61 -13.39
N THR A 343 -6.36 16.47 -12.85
CA THR A 343 -5.66 15.75 -11.78
C THR A 343 -4.61 14.81 -12.36
N ILE A 344 -4.89 14.19 -13.50
CA ILE A 344 -3.96 13.30 -14.21
C ILE A 344 -2.90 14.12 -14.96
#